data_8718ea44e775a97215ef256634989879
#
_entry.id   8718ea44e775a97215ef256634989879
#
_cell.length_a   1.000
_cell.length_b   1.000
_cell.length_c   1.000
_cell.angle_alpha   90.00
_cell.angle_beta   90.00
_cell.angle_gamma   90.00
#
_symmetry.space_group_name_H-M   'P 1'
#
loop_
_entity.id
_entity.type
_entity.pdbx_description
1 polymer ?
#
loop_
_entity_poly.entity_id
_entity_poly.type
_entity_poly.pdbx_seq_one_letter_code
_entity_poly.pdbx_strand_id
1 'polypeptide(L)'
;MAKKHNQLSEFGNNKHSRLNWDDARVFLAIARAGTLSGASKTLRIGIATATRRLERLENALELRLFVRDQLGYKLTDEGLSLIPQAEALEQAGYAFGSAAQGTDDGVSGHVRLATAQG
;
A
#
# COMPACT_ATOMS: atom_id res chain seq x y z
N MET A 1 16.19 -6.01 31.32
CA MET A 1 15.85 -5.81 30.79
C MET A 1 14.58 -5.57 30.36
N ALA A 2 13.95 -5.40 30.97
CA ALA A 2 12.74 -5.00 30.61
C ALA A 2 12.75 -4.25 29.37
N LYS A 3 13.82 -3.62 29.12
CA LYS A 3 13.96 -2.94 28.02
C LYS A 3 13.94 -3.73 26.85
N LYS A 4 14.57 -4.83 26.87
CA LYS A 4 14.60 -5.61 25.79
C LYS A 4 13.31 -6.15 25.53
N HIS A 5 12.62 -6.61 26.48
CA HIS A 5 11.35 -7.09 26.32
C HIS A 5 10.51 -5.98 25.78
N ASN A 6 10.76 -4.81 26.22
CA ASN A 6 10.09 -3.67 25.77
C ASN A 6 10.32 -3.38 24.35
N GLN A 7 11.47 -3.77 23.83
CA GLN A 7 11.73 -3.57 22.47
C GLN A 7 10.79 -4.31 21.62
N LEU A 8 10.47 -5.51 21.96
CA LEU A 8 9.55 -6.28 21.21
C LEU A 8 8.20 -5.63 21.34
N SER A 9 7.85 -5.18 22.50
CA SER A 9 6.63 -4.50 22.73
C SER A 9 6.55 -3.24 21.97
N GLU A 10 7.62 -2.49 21.97
CA GLU A 10 7.68 -1.26 21.27
C GLU A 10 7.53 -1.46 19.81
N PHE A 11 8.14 -2.49 19.28
CA PHE A 11 8.05 -2.77 17.89
C PHE A 11 6.60 -3.06 17.55
N GLY A 12 5.90 -3.84 18.33
CA GLY A 12 4.52 -4.17 18.09
C GLY A 12 3.60 -2.99 18.28
N ASN A 13 4.00 -2.02 19.11
CA ASN A 13 3.19 -0.86 19.38
C ASN A 13 3.56 0.36 18.56
N ASN A 14 4.62 0.26 17.78
CA ASN A 14 5.06 1.34 16.96
C ASN A 14 4.01 1.64 15.92
N LYS A 15 3.64 2.89 15.74
CA LYS A 15 2.66 3.26 14.76
C LYS A 15 3.05 2.81 13.37
N HIS A 16 4.33 2.87 13.05
CA HIS A 16 4.80 2.48 11.73
C HIS A 16 4.62 0.99 11.47
N SER A 17 4.52 0.18 12.50
CA SER A 17 4.30 -1.25 12.31
C SER A 17 2.86 -1.54 11.93
N ARG A 18 2.00 -0.54 11.97
CA ARG A 18 0.62 -0.70 11.58
C ARG A 18 0.37 -0.31 10.14
N LEU A 19 1.44 -0.05 9.41
CA LEU A 19 1.29 0.30 8.02
C LEU A 19 0.66 -0.86 7.27
N ASN A 20 -0.18 -0.51 6.33
CA ASN A 20 -0.94 -1.48 5.59
C ASN A 20 -0.78 -1.18 4.11
N TRP A 21 -0.49 -2.21 3.32
CA TRP A 21 -0.32 -2.04 1.89
C TRP A 21 -1.55 -1.43 1.23
N ASP A 22 -2.73 -1.82 1.71
CA ASP A 22 -3.95 -1.26 1.13
C ASP A 22 -4.04 0.24 1.31
N ASP A 23 -3.52 0.75 2.43
CA ASP A 23 -3.53 2.18 2.67
C ASP A 23 -2.55 2.88 1.74
N ALA A 24 -1.39 2.25 1.52
CA ALA A 24 -0.40 2.81 0.61
C ALA A 24 -0.93 2.80 -0.82
N ARG A 25 -1.72 1.80 -1.19
CA ARG A 25 -2.35 1.76 -2.50
C ARG A 25 -3.30 2.93 -2.70
N VAL A 26 -4.06 3.24 -1.66
CA VAL A 26 -4.99 4.37 -1.72
C VAL A 26 -4.21 5.67 -1.89
N PHE A 27 -3.13 5.82 -1.12
CA PHE A 27 -2.27 7.00 -1.23
C PHE A 27 -1.77 7.16 -2.68
N LEU A 28 -1.27 6.09 -3.25
CA LEU A 28 -0.72 6.14 -4.60
C LEU A 28 -1.82 6.44 -5.63
N ALA A 29 -2.98 5.85 -5.46
CA ALA A 29 -4.09 6.09 -6.38
C ALA A 29 -4.56 7.54 -6.33
N ILE A 30 -4.62 8.13 -5.14
CA ILE A 30 -5.02 9.53 -5.01
C ILE A 30 -3.96 10.42 -5.64
N ALA A 31 -2.69 10.09 -5.43
CA ALA A 31 -1.61 10.88 -6.02
C ALA A 31 -1.70 10.89 -7.54
N ARG A 32 -2.04 9.75 -8.11
CA ARG A 32 -2.14 9.62 -9.57
C ARG A 32 -3.40 10.26 -10.14
N ALA A 33 -4.51 10.10 -9.43
CA ALA A 33 -5.79 10.62 -9.91
C ALA A 33 -6.00 12.09 -9.59
N GLY A 34 -5.41 12.56 -8.52
CA GLY A 34 -5.58 13.93 -8.08
C GLY A 34 -6.87 14.18 -7.31
N THR A 35 -7.75 13.17 -7.21
CA THR A 35 -9.01 13.29 -6.49
C THR A 35 -9.34 11.98 -5.80
N LEU A 36 -10.14 12.08 -4.74
CA LEU A 36 -10.64 10.88 -4.06
C LEU A 36 -11.58 10.11 -4.96
N SER A 37 -12.39 10.82 -5.72
CA SER A 37 -13.34 10.19 -6.62
C SER A 37 -12.63 9.34 -7.66
N GLY A 38 -11.59 9.89 -8.28
CA GLY A 38 -10.83 9.15 -9.27
C GLY A 38 -10.15 7.93 -8.67
N ALA A 39 -9.56 8.10 -7.50
CA ALA A 39 -8.90 6.98 -6.83
C ALA A 39 -9.90 5.88 -6.47
N SER A 40 -11.07 6.29 -5.98
CA SER A 40 -12.12 5.33 -5.60
C SER A 40 -12.56 4.50 -6.78
N LYS A 41 -12.71 5.13 -7.93
CA LYS A 41 -13.10 4.40 -9.13
C LYS A 41 -12.03 3.42 -9.55
N THR A 42 -10.79 3.85 -9.53
CA THR A 42 -9.67 2.97 -9.91
C THR A 42 -9.58 1.76 -9.00
N LEU A 43 -9.75 1.97 -7.71
CA LEU A 43 -9.61 0.90 -6.73
C LEU A 43 -10.90 0.13 -6.49
N ARG A 44 -12.02 0.63 -7.04
CA ARG A 44 -13.33 0.02 -6.85
C ARG A 44 -13.73 -0.06 -5.38
N ILE A 45 -13.53 1.04 -4.68
CA ILE A 45 -13.95 1.17 -3.29
C ILE A 45 -14.72 2.46 -3.16
N GLY A 46 -15.46 2.60 -2.07
CA GLY A 46 -16.21 3.82 -1.85
C GLY A 46 -15.31 4.96 -1.43
N ILE A 47 -15.78 6.18 -1.64
CA ILE A 47 -15.01 7.36 -1.26
C ILE A 47 -14.75 7.40 0.25
N ALA A 48 -15.75 7.01 1.05
CA ALA A 48 -15.57 7.00 2.50
C ALA A 48 -14.47 6.02 2.91
N THR A 49 -14.41 4.88 2.25
CA THR A 49 -13.36 3.89 2.53
C THR A 49 -11.99 4.44 2.16
N ALA A 50 -11.91 5.09 0.98
CA ALA A 50 -10.65 5.68 0.54
C ALA A 50 -10.19 6.75 1.53
N THR A 51 -11.10 7.60 1.97
CA THR A 51 -10.79 8.65 2.93
C THR A 51 -10.27 8.06 4.24
N ARG A 52 -10.95 7.05 4.74
CA ARG A 52 -10.58 6.42 5.99
C ARG A 52 -9.19 5.80 5.91
N ARG A 53 -8.90 5.14 4.80
CA ARG A 53 -7.61 4.50 4.63
C ARG A 53 -6.49 5.52 4.52
N LEU A 54 -6.74 6.62 3.83
CA LEU A 54 -5.75 7.68 3.73
C LEU A 54 -5.48 8.26 5.12
N GLU A 55 -6.55 8.54 5.88
CA GLU A 55 -6.39 9.10 7.21
C GLU A 55 -5.63 8.15 8.12
N ARG A 56 -5.92 6.86 7.99
CA ARG A 56 -5.23 5.86 8.79
C ARG A 56 -3.73 5.85 8.48
N LEU A 57 -3.40 5.97 7.21
CA LEU A 57 -2.00 6.02 6.81
C LEU A 57 -1.33 7.27 7.35
N GLU A 58 -1.98 8.42 7.19
CA GLU A 58 -1.41 9.67 7.68
C GLU A 58 -1.20 9.63 9.19
N ASN A 59 -2.14 9.02 9.91
CA ASN A 59 -2.01 8.88 11.35
C ASN A 59 -0.87 7.94 11.72
N ALA A 60 -0.74 6.83 11.01
CA ALA A 60 0.33 5.88 11.29
C ALA A 60 1.70 6.50 11.05
N LEU A 61 1.81 7.33 10.03
CA LEU A 61 3.08 7.97 9.69
C LEU A 61 3.29 9.28 10.43
N GLU A 62 2.21 9.83 10.98
CA GLU A 62 2.23 11.14 11.63
C GLU A 62 2.69 12.22 10.65
N LEU A 63 2.21 12.11 9.43
CA LEU A 63 2.52 13.04 8.36
C LEU A 63 1.27 13.38 7.57
N ARG A 64 1.27 14.59 7.01
CA ARG A 64 0.24 14.94 6.07
C ARG A 64 0.79 14.64 4.71
N LEU A 65 0.08 13.84 3.94
CA LEU A 65 0.54 13.44 2.61
C LEU A 65 -0.06 14.28 1.52
N PHE A 66 -1.20 14.90 1.79
CA PHE A 66 -1.89 15.75 0.81
C PHE A 66 -2.40 17.03 1.42
N VAL A 67 -2.50 18.05 0.58
CA VAL A 67 -3.19 19.28 0.90
C VAL A 67 -4.40 19.30 -0.02
N ARG A 68 -5.57 19.64 0.53
CA ARG A 68 -6.78 19.72 -0.26
C ARG A 68 -7.02 21.16 -0.69
N ASP A 69 -7.42 21.35 -1.94
CA ASP A 69 -7.83 22.65 -2.41
C ASP A 69 -9.02 22.44 -3.35
N GLN A 70 -9.42 23.49 -4.04
CA GLN A 70 -10.58 23.42 -4.90
C GLN A 70 -10.40 22.48 -6.08
N LEU A 71 -9.16 22.26 -6.46
CA LEU A 71 -8.85 21.41 -7.59
C LEU A 71 -8.67 19.95 -7.20
N GLY A 72 -8.55 19.66 -5.92
CA GLY A 72 -8.41 18.29 -5.47
C GLY A 72 -7.31 18.13 -4.44
N TYR A 73 -6.60 17.02 -4.54
CA TYR A 73 -5.57 16.66 -3.59
C TYR A 73 -4.21 16.87 -4.21
N LYS A 74 -3.36 17.62 -3.52
CA LYS A 74 -2.00 17.85 -3.99
C LYS A 74 -1.04 17.28 -2.98
N LEU A 75 0.00 16.63 -3.44
CA LEU A 75 0.99 16.05 -2.54
C LEU A 75 1.72 17.13 -1.74
N THR A 76 1.92 16.85 -0.46
CA THR A 76 2.85 17.65 0.34
C THR A 76 4.26 17.24 -0.06
N ASP A 77 5.27 17.94 0.44
CA ASP A 77 6.66 17.53 0.22
C ASP A 77 6.89 16.14 0.79
N GLU A 78 6.31 15.86 1.96
CA GLU A 78 6.42 14.56 2.58
C GLU A 78 5.77 13.49 1.72
N GLY A 79 4.59 13.80 1.19
CA GLY A 79 3.90 12.86 0.31
C GLY A 79 4.71 12.58 -0.93
N LEU A 80 5.24 13.64 -1.53
CA LEU A 80 6.02 13.49 -2.74
C LEU A 80 7.24 12.60 -2.50
N SER A 81 7.88 12.77 -1.35
CA SER A 81 9.08 11.99 -1.03
C SER A 81 8.79 10.51 -0.83
N LEU A 82 7.54 10.16 -0.56
CA LEU A 82 7.16 8.77 -0.32
C LEU A 82 6.66 8.05 -1.57
N ILE A 83 6.46 8.76 -2.67
CA ILE A 83 5.97 8.15 -3.90
C ILE A 83 6.86 6.99 -4.35
N PRO A 84 8.21 7.15 -4.40
CA PRO A 84 9.03 6.04 -4.84
C PRO A 84 8.87 4.80 -3.97
N GLN A 85 8.68 5.00 -2.66
CA GLN A 85 8.50 3.86 -1.75
C GLN A 85 7.16 3.19 -1.99
N ALA A 86 6.11 3.97 -2.24
CA ALA A 86 4.80 3.40 -2.53
C ALA A 86 4.84 2.62 -3.85
N GLU A 87 5.55 3.15 -4.83
CA GLU A 87 5.71 2.45 -6.10
C GLU A 87 6.49 1.16 -5.93
N ALA A 88 7.48 1.15 -5.07
CA ALA A 88 8.23 -0.06 -4.79
C ALA A 88 7.35 -1.13 -4.16
N LEU A 89 6.46 -0.72 -3.25
CA LEU A 89 5.50 -1.64 -2.66
C LEU A 89 4.55 -2.21 -3.71
N GLU A 90 4.12 -1.36 -4.64
CA GLU A 90 3.24 -1.79 -5.70
C GLU A 90 3.91 -2.83 -6.58
N GLN A 91 5.16 -2.57 -6.94
CA GLN A 91 5.92 -3.50 -7.75
C GLN A 91 6.14 -4.82 -7.02
N ALA A 92 6.43 -4.75 -5.74
CA ALA A 92 6.63 -5.95 -4.94
C ALA A 92 5.33 -6.77 -4.89
N GLY A 93 4.18 -6.09 -4.79
CA GLY A 93 2.89 -6.78 -4.80
C GLY A 93 2.63 -7.49 -6.11
N TYR A 94 2.94 -6.84 -7.23
CA TYR A 94 2.78 -7.45 -8.53
C TYR A 94 3.73 -8.64 -8.69
N ALA A 95 4.96 -8.49 -8.25
CA ALA A 95 5.95 -9.55 -8.35
C ALA A 95 5.51 -10.76 -7.52
N PHE A 96 4.96 -10.51 -6.35
CA PHE A 96 4.49 -11.59 -5.50
C PHE A 96 3.34 -12.35 -6.18
N GLY A 97 2.39 -11.62 -6.75
CA GLY A 97 1.27 -12.23 -7.45
C GLY A 97 1.72 -13.01 -8.68
N SER A 98 2.67 -12.47 -9.42
CA SER A 98 3.21 -13.14 -10.59
C SER A 98 3.94 -14.42 -10.21
N ALA A 99 4.70 -14.38 -9.14
CA ALA A 99 5.42 -15.56 -8.69
C ALA A 99 4.44 -16.67 -8.30
N ALA A 100 3.35 -16.30 -7.64
CA ALA A 100 2.35 -17.28 -7.25
C ALA A 100 1.67 -17.88 -8.48
N GLN A 101 1.37 -17.05 -9.47
CA GLN A 101 0.75 -17.53 -10.69
C GLN A 101 1.72 -18.38 -11.50
N GLY A 102 2.96 -17.98 -11.51
CA GLY A 102 3.98 -18.73 -12.22
C GLY A 102 4.14 -20.14 -11.69
N THR A 103 3.92 -20.33 -10.40
CA THR A 103 4.02 -21.65 -9.85
C THR A 103 2.88 -22.53 -10.33
N ASP A 104 1.76 -21.95 -10.62
CA ASP A 104 0.63 -22.72 -11.09
C ASP A 104 0.76 -23.06 -12.54
N ASP A 105 1.18 -22.17 -13.32
CA ASP A 105 1.31 -22.37 -14.72
C ASP A 105 2.43 -23.22 -15.12
N GLY A 106 3.25 -23.27 -14.53
CA GLY A 106 4.39 -23.83 -15.00
C GLY A 106 4.56 -25.09 -15.49
N VAL A 107 4.06 -24.67 -15.47
CA VAL A 107 4.32 -25.06 -15.87
C VAL A 107 3.79 -25.54 -16.60
N SER A 108 3.42 -24.94 -16.90
CA SER A 108 2.89 -24.88 -17.56
C SER A 108 2.70 -25.44 -17.85
N GLY A 109 2.95 -25.42 -17.57
CA GLY A 109 2.67 -25.48 -17.70
C GLY A 109 2.78 -26.01 -17.24
N HIS A 110 2.90 -26.15 -16.87
CA HIS A 110 2.69 -26.28 -16.38
C HIS A 110 2.81 -26.52 -15.57
N VAL A 111 2.98 -26.97 -15.39
CA VAL A 111 2.72 -27.05 -14.74
C VAL A 111 2.71 -27.34 -14.18
N ARG A 112 2.78 -27.78 -13.95
CA ARG A 112 2.44 -27.78 -13.48
C ARG A 112 2.81 -28.22 -12.85
N LEU A 113 3.16 -28.49 -12.70
CA LEU A 113 3.11 -28.64 -12.16
C LEU A 113 3.30 -29.07 -11.78
N ALA A 114 3.60 -29.50 -11.74
CA ALA A 114 3.47 -29.69 -11.51
C ALA A 114 3.49 -30.05 -11.47
N THR A 115 3.58 -30.33 -11.55
CA THR A 115 3.28 -30.41 -11.71
C THR A 115 3.32 -30.56 -11.89
N ALA A 116 3.60 -30.90 -11.87
CA ALA A 116 3.37 -30.68 -12.18
C ALA A 116 3.45 -30.60 -12.47
N GLN A 117 3.80 -30.78 -12.53
CA GLN A 117 3.50 -30.40 -12.89
C GLN A 117 3.50 -30.34 -13.18
N GLY A 118 3.96 -30.83 -13.17
CA GLY A 118 3.75 -30.40 -13.52
C GLY A 118 3.48 -30.35 -13.73
#